data_4509f07a860c7ca7d99499970e734ca4
#
_entry.id   4509f07a860c7ca7d99499970e734ca4
#
_cell.length_a   1.000
_cell.length_b   1.000
_cell.length_c   1.000
_cell.angle_alpha   90.00
_cell.angle_beta   90.00
_cell.angle_gamma   90.00
#
_symmetry.space_group_name_H-M   'P 1'
#
loop_
_entity.id
_entity.type
_entity.pdbx_description
1 polymer ?
#
loop_
_entity_poly.entity_id
_entity_poly.type
_entity_poly.pdbx_seq_one_letter_code
_entity_poly.pdbx_strand_id
1 'polypeptide(L)'
;MTTVLGRVADRMLVTMTAAAAVTAVGLGIAGAQPTDQREQFQSAAGTEGLDPALALAYTLAEQQAHAEGVPLSITSGYRTHEQQEMLWQDGLATYGTPDEARRWVLPPAESTHVSGHAVDVGPQQGAQWLEANGNRWGLCRTFDNEWWHFELVTAPGAACPPRVPDASMR
;
A
#
# COMPACT_ATOMS: atom_id res chain seq x y z
N MET A 1 -59.38 66.28 -18.75
CA MET A 1 -58.98 67.26 -19.81
C MET A 1 -58.05 66.49 -20.72
N THR A 2 -58.56 66.19 -21.77
CA THR A 2 -58.29 66.56 -23.19
C THR A 2 -57.24 65.66 -23.78
N THR A 3 -57.67 64.64 -24.57
CA THR A 3 -57.86 64.69 -26.05
C THR A 3 -56.53 64.57 -26.80
N VAL A 4 -56.19 63.80 -27.77
CA VAL A 4 -56.93 63.22 -28.93
C VAL A 4 -55.85 62.73 -29.94
N LEU A 5 -56.18 61.65 -30.62
CA LEU A 5 -55.92 61.33 -32.05
C LEU A 5 -54.41 61.28 -32.51
N GLY A 6 -53.99 60.43 -33.32
CA GLY A 6 -54.63 59.50 -34.26
C GLY A 6 -53.74 59.30 -35.46
N ARG A 7 -54.01 58.27 -36.24
CA ARG A 7 -53.65 57.92 -37.61
C ARG A 7 -52.44 56.98 -37.78
N VAL A 8 -52.66 55.76 -38.15
CA VAL A 8 -53.14 55.09 -39.38
C VAL A 8 -52.13 55.16 -40.54
N ALA A 9 -51.90 53.94 -41.00
CA ALA A 9 -51.39 53.49 -42.29
C ALA A 9 -49.86 53.46 -42.42
N ASP A 10 -49.22 52.47 -42.95
CA ASP A 10 -49.59 51.73 -44.16
C ASP A 10 -48.87 50.36 -44.23
N ARG A 11 -49.41 49.54 -45.01
CA ARG A 11 -49.04 48.16 -45.32
C ARG A 11 -47.71 48.08 -46.07
N MET A 12 -46.83 47.21 -45.68
CA MET A 12 -46.01 46.52 -46.65
C MET A 12 -45.77 45.08 -46.21
N LEU A 13 -46.41 44.18 -46.95
CA LEU A 13 -46.31 42.73 -46.85
C LEU A 13 -44.99 42.35 -47.52
N VAL A 14 -44.00 41.97 -46.75
CA VAL A 14 -42.80 41.28 -47.23
C VAL A 14 -42.79 39.89 -46.73
N THR A 15 -43.17 38.99 -47.62
CA THR A 15 -43.00 37.56 -47.41
C THR A 15 -41.51 37.23 -47.45
N MET A 16 -40.91 37.03 -46.31
CA MET A 16 -39.61 36.36 -46.23
C MET A 16 -39.81 34.95 -45.72
N THR A 17 -39.57 34.02 -46.64
CA THR A 17 -39.41 32.60 -46.32
C THR A 17 -38.20 32.42 -45.42
N ALA A 18 -38.39 32.25 -44.13
CA ALA A 18 -37.34 31.86 -43.23
C ALA A 18 -37.12 30.35 -43.34
N ALA A 19 -36.01 29.96 -43.91
CA ALA A 19 -35.53 28.60 -43.85
C ALA A 19 -35.15 28.33 -42.37
N ALA A 20 -35.88 27.44 -41.73
CA ALA A 20 -35.54 26.95 -40.40
C ALA A 20 -34.31 26.06 -40.50
N ALA A 21 -33.14 26.63 -40.15
CA ALA A 21 -31.96 25.82 -39.87
C ALA A 21 -32.19 25.14 -38.53
N VAL A 22 -32.52 23.87 -38.58
CA VAL A 22 -32.50 23.00 -37.38
C VAL A 22 -31.04 22.77 -37.03
N THR A 23 -30.51 23.57 -36.12
CA THR A 23 -29.28 23.25 -35.45
C THR A 23 -29.57 22.13 -34.45
N ALA A 24 -29.23 20.91 -34.85
CA ALA A 24 -29.14 19.78 -33.90
C ALA A 24 -28.05 20.10 -32.90
N VAL A 25 -28.44 20.60 -31.72
CA VAL A 25 -27.57 20.59 -30.56
C VAL A 25 -27.42 19.16 -30.15
N GLY A 26 -26.34 18.52 -30.64
CA GLY A 26 -25.91 17.25 -30.12
C GLY A 26 -25.53 17.44 -28.64
N LEU A 27 -26.43 17.06 -27.73
CA LEU A 27 -26.01 16.77 -26.36
C LEU A 27 -25.02 15.60 -26.49
N GLY A 28 -23.72 15.94 -26.53
CA GLY A 28 -22.65 15.02 -26.24
C GLY A 28 -22.81 14.59 -24.77
N ILE A 29 -23.49 13.44 -24.58
CA ILE A 29 -23.34 12.71 -23.34
C ILE A 29 -21.85 12.35 -23.33
N ALA A 30 -21.03 13.13 -22.63
CA ALA A 30 -19.71 12.69 -22.25
C ALA A 30 -19.97 11.43 -21.40
N GLY A 31 -19.92 10.28 -22.05
CA GLY A 31 -19.89 9.02 -21.37
C GLY A 31 -18.70 9.10 -20.41
N ALA A 32 -18.98 9.18 -19.12
CA ALA A 32 -17.95 8.91 -18.13
C ALA A 32 -17.38 7.55 -18.51
N GLN A 33 -16.16 7.55 -19.01
CA GLN A 33 -15.40 6.32 -19.19
C GLN A 33 -15.45 5.66 -17.81
N PRO A 34 -15.80 4.37 -17.68
CA PRO A 34 -15.53 3.70 -16.43
C PRO A 34 -14.05 3.85 -16.22
N THR A 35 -13.69 4.72 -15.28
CA THR A 35 -12.33 4.76 -14.74
C THR A 35 -12.05 3.35 -14.36
N ASP A 36 -11.06 2.74 -15.01
CA ASP A 36 -10.60 1.40 -14.71
C ASP A 36 -10.24 1.41 -13.20
N GLN A 37 -11.16 0.91 -12.38
CA GLN A 37 -10.99 0.77 -10.94
C GLN A 37 -10.02 -0.39 -10.60
N ARG A 38 -9.24 -0.83 -11.55
CA ARG A 38 -7.90 -1.33 -11.32
C ARG A 38 -6.94 -0.18 -10.97
N GLU A 39 -7.49 0.88 -10.34
CA GLU A 39 -6.65 1.88 -9.70
C GLU A 39 -5.75 1.16 -8.72
N GLN A 40 -4.64 0.68 -9.34
CA GLN A 40 -3.33 0.76 -8.76
C GLN A 40 -3.33 0.40 -7.27
N PHE A 41 -3.57 -0.90 -6.99
CA PHE A 41 -3.06 -1.46 -5.76
C PHE A 41 -1.54 -1.21 -5.80
N GLN A 42 -1.12 -0.09 -5.23
CA GLN A 42 0.29 0.27 -5.12
C GLN A 42 0.85 -0.48 -3.92
N SER A 43 1.78 -1.38 -4.17
CA SER A 43 2.50 -2.06 -3.11
C SER A 43 3.26 -1.06 -2.24
N ALA A 44 3.34 -1.33 -0.93
CA ALA A 44 4.15 -0.54 -0.01
C ALA A 44 5.62 -0.51 -0.45
N ALA A 45 6.32 0.58 -0.16
CA ALA A 45 7.74 0.69 -0.45
C ALA A 45 8.54 -0.35 0.34
N GLY A 46 9.57 -0.93 -0.27
CA GLY A 46 10.42 -1.95 0.34
C GLY A 46 9.88 -3.37 0.24
N THR A 47 8.78 -3.58 -0.50
CA THR A 47 8.21 -4.93 -0.74
C THR A 47 8.84 -5.64 -1.94
N GLU A 48 9.78 -5.02 -2.63
CA GLU A 48 10.45 -5.61 -3.79
C GLU A 48 11.25 -6.86 -3.39
N GLY A 49 11.03 -7.94 -4.12
CA GLY A 49 11.70 -9.23 -3.87
C GLY A 49 11.10 -10.06 -2.72
N LEU A 50 10.09 -9.56 -2.03
CA LEU A 50 9.35 -10.35 -1.04
C LEU A 50 8.47 -11.40 -1.71
N ASP A 51 8.13 -12.44 -0.96
CA ASP A 51 7.04 -13.35 -1.30
C ASP A 51 5.77 -12.54 -1.59
N PRO A 52 5.03 -12.82 -2.67
CA PRO A 52 3.86 -12.02 -3.05
C PRO A 52 2.75 -11.95 -1.99
N ALA A 53 2.57 -13.02 -1.19
CA ALA A 53 1.57 -13.01 -0.13
C ALA A 53 2.01 -12.14 1.05
N LEU A 54 3.30 -12.18 1.42
CA LEU A 54 3.87 -11.30 2.43
C LEU A 54 3.81 -9.83 1.99
N ALA A 55 4.19 -9.53 0.74
CA ALA A 55 4.13 -8.18 0.18
C ALA A 55 2.70 -7.60 0.22
N LEU A 56 1.70 -8.40 -0.17
CA LEU A 56 0.29 -8.02 -0.10
C LEU A 56 -0.18 -7.80 1.34
N ALA A 57 0.09 -8.75 2.23
CA ALA A 57 -0.30 -8.68 3.63
C ALA A 57 0.28 -7.44 4.31
N TYR A 58 1.57 -7.17 4.10
CA TYR A 58 2.24 -5.99 4.64
C TYR A 58 1.67 -4.68 4.07
N THR A 59 1.45 -4.61 2.75
CA THR A 59 0.88 -3.40 2.12
C THR A 59 -0.48 -3.05 2.71
N LEU A 60 -1.36 -4.04 2.93
CA LEU A 60 -2.68 -3.82 3.54
C LEU A 60 -2.57 -3.38 5.01
N ALA A 61 -1.62 -3.96 5.75
CA ALA A 61 -1.37 -3.58 7.14
C ALA A 61 -0.82 -2.14 7.25
N GLU A 62 0.14 -1.77 6.40
CA GLU A 62 0.70 -0.41 6.35
C GLU A 62 -0.37 0.63 6.01
N GLN A 63 -1.20 0.38 5.00
CA GLN A 63 -2.31 1.27 4.64
C GLN A 63 -3.26 1.50 5.82
N GLN A 64 -3.58 0.44 6.57
CA GLN A 64 -4.45 0.56 7.74
C GLN A 64 -3.77 1.34 8.87
N ALA A 65 -2.49 1.07 9.16
CA ALA A 65 -1.72 1.83 10.16
C ALA A 65 -1.70 3.32 9.83
N HIS A 66 -1.43 3.66 8.58
CA HIS A 66 -1.42 5.06 8.12
C HIS A 66 -2.81 5.71 8.22
N ALA A 67 -3.89 4.98 7.90
CA ALA A 67 -5.26 5.47 8.07
C ALA A 67 -5.61 5.76 9.54
N GLU A 68 -4.95 5.06 10.47
CA GLU A 68 -5.06 5.27 11.92
C GLU A 68 -4.05 6.31 12.45
N GLY A 69 -3.25 6.95 11.57
CA GLY A 69 -2.25 7.95 11.93
C GLY A 69 -0.97 7.35 12.55
N VAL A 70 -0.74 6.05 12.39
CA VAL A 70 0.44 5.36 12.92
C VAL A 70 1.48 5.25 11.81
N PRO A 71 2.71 5.80 12.00
CA PRO A 71 3.80 5.62 11.05
C PRO A 71 4.27 4.16 11.07
N LEU A 72 4.28 3.53 9.92
CA LEU A 72 4.78 2.18 9.71
C LEU A 72 5.49 2.13 8.36
N SER A 73 6.68 1.58 8.30
CA SER A 73 7.44 1.37 7.07
C SER A 73 8.39 0.19 7.20
N ILE A 74 8.73 -0.44 6.06
CA ILE A 74 9.79 -1.44 6.00
C ILE A 74 11.14 -0.73 6.17
N THR A 75 11.96 -1.21 7.07
CA THR A 75 13.36 -0.80 7.25
C THR A 75 14.34 -1.78 6.59
N SER A 76 13.94 -3.06 6.48
CA SER A 76 14.66 -4.09 5.74
C SER A 76 13.68 -5.16 5.25
N GLY A 77 13.64 -5.39 3.94
CA GLY A 77 12.83 -6.44 3.31
C GLY A 77 13.68 -7.60 2.80
N TYR A 78 13.52 -7.93 1.50
CA TYR A 78 14.36 -8.92 0.83
C TYR A 78 15.83 -8.53 0.86
N ARG A 79 16.70 -9.52 1.09
CA ARG A 79 18.16 -9.38 1.02
C ARG A 79 18.73 -10.40 0.05
N THR A 80 19.69 -9.98 -0.78
CA THR A 80 20.43 -10.95 -1.58
C THR A 80 21.31 -11.83 -0.69
N HIS A 81 21.73 -12.98 -1.24
CA HIS A 81 22.65 -13.85 -0.51
C HIS A 81 23.93 -13.11 -0.10
N GLU A 82 24.49 -12.29 -0.98
CA GLU A 82 25.70 -11.51 -0.71
C GLU A 82 25.50 -10.46 0.39
N GLN A 83 24.35 -9.79 0.40
CA GLN A 83 24.01 -8.82 1.47
C GLN A 83 23.92 -9.52 2.82
N GLN A 84 23.25 -10.66 2.86
CA GLN A 84 23.10 -11.42 4.10
C GLN A 84 24.44 -12.02 4.55
N GLU A 85 25.31 -12.44 3.61
CA GLU A 85 26.65 -12.92 3.94
C GLU A 85 27.48 -11.82 4.60
N MET A 86 27.43 -10.59 4.09
CA MET A 86 28.11 -9.45 4.74
C MET A 86 27.60 -9.24 6.17
N LEU A 87 26.28 -9.25 6.37
CA LEU A 87 25.68 -9.13 7.70
C LEU A 87 26.10 -10.27 8.63
N TRP A 88 26.19 -11.49 8.09
CA TRP A 88 26.66 -12.65 8.86
C TRP A 88 28.12 -12.49 9.30
N GLN A 89 29.01 -12.04 8.42
CA GLN A 89 30.42 -11.80 8.75
C GLN A 89 30.56 -10.66 9.79
N ASP A 90 29.77 -9.59 9.67
CA ASP A 90 29.69 -8.52 10.66
C ASP A 90 29.17 -9.04 12.01
N GLY A 91 28.19 -9.95 11.99
CA GLY A 91 27.70 -10.63 13.18
C GLY A 91 28.77 -11.47 13.86
N LEU A 92 29.54 -12.26 13.12
CA LEU A 92 30.67 -13.02 13.65
C LEU A 92 31.74 -12.11 14.28
N ALA A 93 32.05 -11.01 13.63
CA ALA A 93 33.00 -10.03 14.16
C ALA A 93 32.51 -9.34 15.44
N THR A 94 31.19 -9.12 15.54
CA THR A 94 30.56 -8.43 16.68
C THR A 94 30.36 -9.34 17.87
N TYR A 95 29.88 -10.55 17.67
CA TYR A 95 29.47 -11.47 18.74
C TYR A 95 30.51 -12.57 19.03
N GLY A 96 31.52 -12.73 18.20
CA GLY A 96 32.68 -13.56 18.41
C GLY A 96 32.53 -15.03 18.05
N THR A 97 31.35 -15.64 18.26
CA THR A 97 31.11 -17.04 17.90
C THR A 97 29.87 -17.20 16.99
N PRO A 98 29.83 -18.23 16.15
CA PRO A 98 28.66 -18.52 15.32
C PRO A 98 27.37 -18.68 16.14
N ASP A 99 27.42 -19.33 17.29
CA ASP A 99 26.25 -19.55 18.14
C ASP A 99 25.69 -18.25 18.72
N GLU A 100 26.56 -17.33 19.16
CA GLU A 100 26.10 -16.01 19.64
C GLU A 100 25.63 -15.12 18.49
N ALA A 101 26.31 -15.15 17.32
CA ALA A 101 25.89 -14.39 16.15
C ALA A 101 24.51 -14.82 15.66
N ARG A 102 24.22 -16.13 15.65
CA ARG A 102 22.91 -16.66 15.20
C ARG A 102 21.70 -16.15 15.98
N ARG A 103 21.91 -15.64 17.17
CA ARG A 103 20.83 -15.03 17.95
C ARG A 103 20.31 -13.72 17.37
N TRP A 104 21.13 -13.07 16.52
CA TRP A 104 20.85 -11.74 15.96
C TRP A 104 20.84 -11.71 14.44
N VAL A 105 21.62 -12.58 13.81
CA VAL A 105 21.75 -12.66 12.37
C VAL A 105 22.00 -14.10 11.96
N LEU A 106 21.25 -14.60 10.99
CA LEU A 106 21.42 -15.95 10.45
C LEU A 106 22.32 -15.93 9.19
N PRO A 107 23.05 -17.02 8.93
CA PRO A 107 23.74 -17.18 7.66
C PRO A 107 22.74 -17.18 6.49
N PRO A 108 23.16 -16.87 5.26
CA PRO A 108 22.26 -16.69 4.11
C PRO A 108 21.30 -17.86 3.84
N ALA A 109 21.76 -19.08 4.03
CA ALA A 109 20.94 -20.28 3.76
C ALA A 109 19.76 -20.45 4.75
N GLU A 110 19.76 -19.73 5.87
CA GLU A 110 18.78 -19.86 6.95
C GLU A 110 17.94 -18.60 7.14
N SER A 111 18.37 -17.48 6.56
CA SER A 111 17.69 -16.19 6.72
C SER A 111 16.41 -16.11 5.89
N THR A 112 15.29 -15.82 6.55
CA THR A 112 13.99 -15.59 5.90
C THR A 112 13.94 -14.32 5.07
N HIS A 113 14.84 -13.37 5.29
CA HIS A 113 15.01 -12.23 4.40
C HIS A 113 15.54 -12.64 3.02
N VAL A 114 16.43 -13.63 2.95
CA VAL A 114 16.97 -14.14 1.67
C VAL A 114 15.92 -14.92 0.87
N SER A 115 15.01 -15.57 1.55
CA SER A 115 13.88 -16.24 0.89
C SER A 115 12.68 -15.33 0.63
N GLY A 116 12.75 -14.04 1.02
CA GLY A 116 11.68 -13.07 0.84
C GLY A 116 10.50 -13.24 1.81
N HIS A 117 10.67 -13.98 2.91
CA HIS A 117 9.58 -14.30 3.86
C HIS A 117 9.62 -13.49 5.15
N ALA A 118 10.45 -12.47 5.25
CA ALA A 118 10.52 -11.60 6.42
C ALA A 118 10.60 -10.13 6.03
N VAL A 119 10.10 -9.29 6.95
CA VAL A 119 10.26 -7.84 6.93
C VAL A 119 10.67 -7.35 8.31
N ASP A 120 11.64 -6.43 8.34
CA ASP A 120 11.92 -5.61 9.51
C ASP A 120 11.21 -4.28 9.33
N VAL A 121 10.53 -3.80 10.36
CA VAL A 121 9.71 -2.59 10.30
C VAL A 121 10.10 -1.55 11.34
N GLY A 122 9.77 -0.31 11.06
CA GLY A 122 9.95 0.84 11.93
C GLY A 122 8.93 1.93 11.66
N PRO A 123 8.94 2.96 12.49
CA PRO A 123 9.59 3.07 13.79
C PRO A 123 8.98 2.12 14.84
N GLN A 124 9.52 2.08 16.04
CA GLN A 124 9.04 1.16 17.10
C GLN A 124 7.54 1.28 17.37
N GLN A 125 6.96 2.47 17.27
CA GLN A 125 5.51 2.68 17.38
C GLN A 125 4.74 1.89 16.32
N GLY A 126 5.22 1.88 15.07
CA GLY A 126 4.62 1.10 13.99
C GLY A 126 4.74 -0.40 14.22
N ALA A 127 5.92 -0.86 14.69
CA ALA A 127 6.13 -2.26 15.02
C ALA A 127 5.21 -2.74 16.17
N GLN A 128 5.00 -1.92 17.20
CA GLN A 128 4.04 -2.21 18.28
C GLN A 128 2.60 -2.29 17.77
N TRP A 129 2.21 -1.39 16.86
CA TRP A 129 0.91 -1.45 16.22
C TRP A 129 0.77 -2.72 15.38
N LEU A 130 1.80 -3.09 14.61
CA LEU A 130 1.79 -4.31 13.80
C LEU A 130 1.78 -5.57 14.67
N GLU A 131 2.46 -5.60 15.81
CA GLU A 131 2.40 -6.71 16.77
C GLU A 131 0.97 -6.90 17.32
N ALA A 132 0.24 -5.80 17.56
CA ALA A 132 -1.12 -5.85 18.09
C ALA A 132 -2.18 -6.18 17.01
N ASN A 133 -1.93 -5.86 15.74
CA ASN A 133 -2.94 -5.89 14.68
C ASN A 133 -2.57 -6.79 13.49
N GLY A 134 -1.30 -7.14 13.33
CA GLY A 134 -0.76 -7.79 12.13
C GLY A 134 -1.38 -9.15 11.82
N ASN A 135 -1.83 -9.86 12.85
CA ASN A 135 -2.51 -11.15 12.69
C ASN A 135 -3.78 -11.06 11.81
N ARG A 136 -4.39 -9.88 11.68
CA ARG A 136 -5.52 -9.65 10.76
C ARG A 136 -5.15 -9.99 9.31
N TRP A 137 -3.87 -9.88 8.97
CA TRP A 137 -3.30 -10.22 7.66
C TRP A 137 -2.36 -11.42 7.72
N GLY A 138 -2.25 -12.10 8.88
CA GLY A 138 -1.36 -13.24 9.07
C GLY A 138 0.08 -12.87 9.44
N LEU A 139 0.36 -11.57 9.65
CA LEU A 139 1.67 -11.06 10.03
C LEU A 139 1.89 -11.18 11.52
N CYS A 140 2.98 -11.82 11.92
CA CYS A 140 3.32 -12.02 13.31
C CYS A 140 4.79 -11.70 13.58
N ARG A 141 5.06 -11.09 14.71
CA ARG A 141 6.41 -11.02 15.26
C ARG A 141 6.85 -12.43 15.69
N THR A 142 8.04 -12.86 15.26
CA THR A 142 8.49 -14.25 15.44
C THR A 142 9.52 -14.41 16.55
N PHE A 143 10.31 -13.38 16.89
CA PHE A 143 11.37 -13.42 17.88
C PHE A 143 11.14 -12.47 19.06
N ASP A 144 11.51 -12.88 20.28
CA ASP A 144 11.38 -12.04 21.47
C ASP A 144 12.43 -10.92 21.51
N ASN A 145 13.64 -11.16 20.99
CA ASN A 145 14.71 -10.18 20.97
C ASN A 145 14.63 -9.17 19.83
N GLU A 146 13.80 -9.42 18.79
CA GLU A 146 13.70 -8.56 17.61
C GLU A 146 12.28 -7.97 17.52
N TRP A 147 12.06 -6.79 18.11
CA TRP A 147 10.75 -6.11 18.11
C TRP A 147 10.32 -5.64 16.72
N TRP A 148 11.24 -5.60 15.76
CA TRP A 148 11.03 -5.13 14.40
C TRP A 148 10.72 -6.24 13.39
N HIS A 149 11.01 -7.51 13.69
CA HIS A 149 10.98 -8.63 12.75
C HIS A 149 9.61 -9.31 12.67
N PHE A 150 9.03 -9.33 11.46
CA PHE A 150 7.72 -9.91 11.19
C PHE A 150 7.73 -10.85 9.99
N GLU A 151 6.92 -11.89 10.07
CA GLU A 151 6.75 -12.91 9.03
C GLU A 151 5.26 -13.23 8.83
N LEU A 152 4.92 -13.77 7.64
CA LEU A 152 3.59 -14.30 7.35
C LEU A 152 3.53 -15.76 7.82
N VAL A 153 3.10 -16.00 9.05
CA VAL A 153 3.18 -17.34 9.69
C VAL A 153 1.85 -17.90 10.16
N THR A 154 0.75 -17.18 9.91
CA THR A 154 -0.58 -17.67 10.25
C THR A 154 -1.60 -17.29 9.18
N ALA A 155 -2.77 -17.91 9.20
CA ALA A 155 -3.87 -17.48 8.35
C ALA A 155 -4.39 -16.10 8.80
N PRO A 156 -4.84 -15.21 7.87
CA PRO A 156 -5.43 -13.93 8.23
C PRO A 156 -6.55 -14.07 9.26
N GLY A 157 -6.44 -13.32 10.36
CA GLY A 157 -7.39 -13.34 11.47
C GLY A 157 -7.14 -14.43 12.51
N ALA A 158 -6.25 -15.39 12.28
CA ALA A 158 -5.89 -16.39 13.28
C ALA A 158 -4.89 -15.84 14.31
N ALA A 159 -4.78 -16.50 15.45
CA ALA A 159 -3.80 -16.13 16.47
C ALA A 159 -2.38 -16.39 15.98
N CYS A 160 -1.47 -15.49 16.34
CA CYS A 160 -0.05 -15.70 16.12
C CYS A 160 0.47 -16.88 16.96
N PRO A 161 1.40 -17.68 16.42
CA PRO A 161 2.09 -18.69 17.20
C PRO A 161 2.94 -18.04 18.32
N PRO A 162 3.30 -18.80 19.37
CA PRO A 162 4.27 -18.33 20.35
C PRO A 162 5.58 -17.93 19.68
N ARG A 163 6.14 -16.82 20.11
CA ARG A 163 7.49 -16.39 19.69
C ARG A 163 8.55 -17.33 20.25
N VAL A 164 9.66 -17.42 19.54
CA VAL A 164 10.87 -18.04 20.09
C VAL A 164 11.82 -16.97 20.63
N PRO A 165 12.74 -17.29 21.57
CA PRO A 165 13.61 -16.29 22.20
C PRO A 165 14.42 -15.46 21.22
N ASP A 166 14.98 -16.10 20.20
CA ASP A 166 15.81 -15.46 19.16
C ASP A 166 15.90 -16.33 17.90
N ALA A 167 16.58 -15.83 16.87
CA ALA A 167 16.67 -16.48 15.56
C ALA A 167 17.41 -17.83 15.58
N SER A 168 18.29 -18.09 16.57
CA SER A 168 19.01 -19.36 16.69
C SER A 168 18.11 -20.57 17.07
N MET A 169 16.88 -20.27 17.52
CA MET A 169 15.91 -21.26 17.97
C MET A 169 14.92 -21.69 16.85
N ARG A 170 15.22 -21.33 15.63
CA ARG A 170 14.36 -21.57 14.47
C ARG A 170 14.57 -22.97 13.89
#